data_e53f426a07f4130a468d77a0322089c8
#
_entry.id   e53f426a07f4130a468d77a0322089c8
#
_cell.length_a   1.000
_cell.length_b   1.000
_cell.length_c   1.000
_cell.angle_alpha   90.00
_cell.angle_beta   90.00
_cell.angle_gamma   90.00
#
_symmetry.space_group_name_H-M   'P 1'
#
loop_
_entity.id
_entity.type
_entity.pdbx_description
1 polymer ?
#
loop_
_entity_poly.entity_id
_entity_poly.type
_entity_poly.pdbx_seq_one_letter_code
_entity_poly.pdbx_strand_id
1 'polypeptide(L)'
;MIGEMRTPETISTAVTAAETGHLVLSTLHTNNASQTIDRIIDSFPGDQQDQIRTQLSSSLLGIFSQRLVPRIAGGLIPAYELLLNNNAVANLIREKRTHEIDVVIETGMEQGMVDLNHSLLELVRAGEISIENAYQFSLNPKGLERLI
;
A
#
# COMPACT_ATOMS: atom_id res chain seq x y z
N MET A 1 6.11 3.68 17.91
CA MET A 1 6.36 4.10 16.51
C MET A 1 7.79 3.76 16.14
N ILE A 2 8.02 3.16 14.98
CA ILE A 2 9.33 2.89 14.39
C ILE A 2 9.46 3.81 13.17
N GLY A 3 10.48 4.66 13.12
CA GLY A 3 10.60 5.68 12.07
C GLY A 3 10.67 5.09 10.67
N GLU A 4 11.51 4.06 10.49
CA GLU A 4 11.66 3.35 9.22
C GLU A 4 12.11 1.90 9.46
N MET A 5 11.51 0.97 8.73
CA MET A 5 11.90 -0.45 8.76
C MET A 5 12.87 -0.74 7.62
N ARG A 6 14.18 -0.82 7.94
CA ARG A 6 15.24 -1.06 6.95
C ARG A 6 15.86 -2.45 7.04
N THR A 7 15.85 -3.05 8.22
CA THR A 7 16.55 -4.31 8.49
C THR A 7 15.58 -5.42 8.92
N PRO A 8 15.92 -6.69 8.68
CA PRO A 8 15.11 -7.82 9.15
C PRO A 8 14.86 -7.76 10.66
N GLU A 9 15.84 -7.34 11.44
CA GLU A 9 15.73 -7.24 12.90
C GLU A 9 14.68 -6.22 13.34
N THR A 10 14.66 -5.05 12.70
CA THR A 10 13.66 -4.01 12.96
C THR A 10 12.27 -4.46 12.57
N ILE A 11 12.13 -5.12 11.42
CA ILE A 11 10.86 -5.65 10.93
C ILE A 11 10.35 -6.76 11.86
N SER A 12 11.21 -7.70 12.26
CA SER A 12 10.87 -8.78 13.17
C SER A 12 10.39 -8.24 14.53
N THR A 13 11.07 -7.23 15.06
CA THR A 13 10.66 -6.56 16.30
C THR A 13 9.29 -5.89 16.16
N ALA A 14 9.05 -5.20 15.05
CA ALA A 14 7.76 -4.55 14.76
C ALA A 14 6.61 -5.56 14.68
N VAL A 15 6.80 -6.65 13.95
CA VAL A 15 5.80 -7.70 13.78
C VAL A 15 5.51 -8.40 15.10
N THR A 16 6.55 -8.75 15.89
CA THR A 16 6.39 -9.35 17.21
C THR A 16 5.62 -8.44 18.17
N ALA A 17 5.92 -7.13 18.16
CA ALA A 17 5.18 -6.17 18.98
C ALA A 17 3.70 -6.09 18.56
N ALA A 18 3.41 -6.12 17.26
CA ALA A 18 2.04 -6.13 16.74
C ALA A 18 1.28 -7.40 17.15
N GLU A 19 1.91 -8.57 17.07
CA GLU A 19 1.32 -9.86 17.50
C GLU A 19 0.99 -9.89 19.00
N THR A 20 1.75 -9.14 19.80
CA THR A 20 1.53 -9.05 21.27
C THR A 20 0.56 -7.93 21.65
N GLY A 21 -0.16 -7.34 20.68
CA GLY A 21 -1.25 -6.39 20.91
C GLY A 21 -0.85 -4.92 20.90
N HIS A 22 0.38 -4.58 20.50
CA HIS A 22 0.79 -3.19 20.35
C HIS A 22 0.35 -2.62 19.00
N LEU A 23 -0.14 -1.39 18.97
CA LEU A 23 -0.27 -0.65 17.71
C LEU A 23 1.12 -0.19 17.25
N VAL A 24 1.57 -0.72 16.13
CA VAL A 24 2.85 -0.38 15.52
C VAL A 24 2.63 0.46 14.28
N LEU A 25 3.30 1.61 14.22
CA LEU A 25 3.34 2.49 13.05
C LEU A 25 4.78 2.59 12.57
N SER A 26 5.00 2.40 11.27
CA SER A 26 6.32 2.52 10.64
C SER A 26 6.21 2.97 9.19
N THR A 27 7.33 3.29 8.58
CA THR A 27 7.42 3.72 7.19
C THR A 27 8.39 2.86 6.38
N LEU A 28 8.09 2.75 5.08
CA LEU A 28 8.97 2.20 4.06
C LEU A 28 8.93 3.09 2.81
N HIS A 29 9.96 3.00 1.97
CA HIS A 29 10.02 3.68 0.68
C HIS A 29 9.64 2.71 -0.43
N THR A 30 8.36 2.66 -0.77
CA THR A 30 7.77 1.79 -1.81
C THR A 30 6.70 2.55 -2.59
N ASN A 31 6.31 2.01 -3.74
CA ASN A 31 5.36 2.69 -4.63
C ASN A 31 3.88 2.40 -4.30
N ASN A 32 3.57 1.21 -3.78
CA ASN A 32 2.22 0.77 -3.48
C ASN A 32 2.21 -0.29 -2.37
N ALA A 33 1.03 -0.75 -1.98
CA ALA A 33 0.84 -1.70 -0.91
C ALA A 33 1.42 -3.09 -1.23
N SER A 34 1.24 -3.60 -2.45
CA SER A 34 1.78 -4.91 -2.84
C SER A 34 3.30 -4.93 -2.77
N GLN A 35 3.96 -3.91 -3.28
CA GLN A 35 5.42 -3.77 -3.19
C GLN A 35 5.90 -3.59 -1.73
N THR A 36 5.11 -2.95 -0.89
CA THR A 36 5.43 -2.82 0.54
C THR A 36 5.52 -4.18 1.22
N ILE A 37 4.52 -5.04 0.97
CA ILE A 37 4.47 -6.39 1.52
C ILE A 37 5.64 -7.22 1.00
N ASP A 38 5.90 -7.21 -0.30
CA ASP A 38 7.02 -7.93 -0.90
C ASP A 38 8.36 -7.46 -0.32
N ARG A 39 8.57 -6.15 -0.19
CA ARG A 39 9.80 -5.61 0.38
C ARG A 39 10.03 -6.01 1.83
N ILE A 40 8.99 -6.08 2.64
CA ILE A 40 9.08 -6.59 4.00
C ILE A 40 9.55 -8.05 3.99
N ILE A 41 8.93 -8.88 3.18
CA ILE A 41 9.23 -10.32 3.11
C ILE A 41 10.63 -10.57 2.53
N ASP A 42 10.99 -9.88 1.45
CA ASP A 42 12.27 -10.03 0.76
C ASP A 42 13.46 -9.54 1.60
N SER A 43 13.21 -8.79 2.67
CA SER A 43 14.26 -8.41 3.63
C SER A 43 14.78 -9.59 4.43
N PHE A 44 14.05 -10.70 4.48
CA PHE A 44 14.43 -11.91 5.23
C PHE A 44 15.10 -12.96 4.35
N PRO A 45 16.01 -13.79 4.91
CA PRO A 45 16.51 -14.98 4.23
C PRO A 45 15.37 -15.91 3.80
N GLY A 46 15.58 -16.66 2.71
CA GLY A 46 14.53 -17.49 2.11
C GLY A 46 13.87 -18.50 3.04
N ASP A 47 14.63 -19.06 3.99
CA ASP A 47 14.15 -20.00 5.00
C ASP A 47 13.27 -19.36 6.09
N GLN A 48 13.26 -18.02 6.20
CA GLN A 48 12.45 -17.26 7.15
C GLN A 48 11.24 -16.58 6.49
N GLN A 49 11.19 -16.52 5.18
CA GLN A 49 10.14 -15.77 4.45
C GLN A 49 8.73 -16.32 4.68
N ASP A 50 8.56 -17.63 4.75
CA ASP A 50 7.23 -18.22 4.97
C ASP A 50 6.72 -17.95 6.40
N GLN A 51 7.60 -17.87 7.38
CA GLN A 51 7.25 -17.47 8.73
C GLN A 51 6.80 -16.02 8.78
N ILE A 52 7.57 -15.09 8.20
CA ILE A 52 7.21 -13.67 8.21
C ILE A 52 5.92 -13.40 7.40
N ARG A 53 5.66 -14.13 6.32
CA ARG A 53 4.38 -14.06 5.58
C ARG A 53 3.21 -14.38 6.50
N THR A 54 3.30 -15.47 7.23
CA THR A 54 2.23 -15.89 8.15
C THR A 54 2.00 -14.85 9.22
N GLN A 55 3.06 -14.37 9.86
CA GLN A 55 2.98 -13.35 10.91
C GLN A 55 2.41 -12.03 10.37
N LEU A 56 2.91 -11.55 9.22
CA LEU A 56 2.45 -10.31 8.60
C LEU A 56 0.98 -10.41 8.18
N SER A 57 0.56 -11.54 7.61
CA SER A 57 -0.83 -11.75 7.17
C SER A 57 -1.85 -11.62 8.30
N SER A 58 -1.45 -11.93 9.52
CA SER A 58 -2.31 -11.88 10.71
C SER A 58 -2.18 -10.58 11.51
N SER A 59 -1.04 -9.91 11.46
CA SER A 59 -0.75 -8.72 12.27
C SER A 59 -0.92 -7.39 11.51
N LEU A 60 -0.85 -7.40 10.17
CA LEU A 60 -1.02 -6.21 9.36
C LEU A 60 -2.44 -5.64 9.53
N LEU A 61 -2.56 -4.35 9.79
CA LEU A 61 -3.84 -3.64 9.81
C LEU A 61 -4.13 -2.94 8.49
N GLY A 62 -3.15 -2.26 7.95
CA GLY A 62 -3.28 -1.56 6.68
C GLY A 62 -1.97 -0.96 6.19
N ILE A 63 -1.97 -0.52 4.94
CA ILE A 63 -0.85 0.19 4.30
C ILE A 63 -1.41 1.43 3.63
N PHE A 64 -0.85 2.57 3.99
CA PHE A 64 -1.15 3.87 3.38
C PHE A 64 0.04 4.29 2.52
N SER A 65 -0.16 4.36 1.23
CA SER A 65 0.86 4.79 0.25
C SER A 65 0.46 6.13 -0.33
N GLN A 66 1.36 7.12 -0.36
CA GLN A 66 1.04 8.43 -0.90
C GLN A 66 2.04 8.90 -1.95
N ARG A 67 1.56 9.77 -2.83
CA ARG A 67 2.35 10.52 -3.82
C ARG A 67 1.97 11.98 -3.75
N LEU A 68 2.96 12.85 -3.83
CA LEU A 68 2.73 14.29 -3.93
C LEU A 68 2.64 14.68 -5.41
N VAL A 69 1.49 15.19 -5.82
CA VAL A 69 1.17 15.53 -7.20
C VAL A 69 1.13 17.06 -7.34
N PRO A 70 1.72 17.65 -8.40
CA PRO A 70 1.65 19.09 -8.64
C PRO A 70 0.20 19.54 -8.86
N ARG A 71 -0.21 20.61 -8.14
CA ARG A 71 -1.52 21.24 -8.29
C ARG A 71 -1.53 22.23 -9.43
N ILE A 72 -2.71 22.41 -10.05
CA ILE A 72 -2.96 23.45 -11.04
C ILE A 72 -2.73 24.85 -10.42
N ALA A 73 -3.18 25.05 -9.19
CA ALA A 73 -3.03 26.32 -8.46
C ALA A 73 -1.61 26.55 -7.87
N GLY A 74 -0.68 25.61 -8.09
CA GLY A 74 0.66 25.62 -7.51
C GLY A 74 0.75 24.85 -6.20
N GLY A 75 1.98 24.43 -5.83
CA GLY A 75 2.25 23.54 -4.73
C GLY A 75 1.95 22.09 -5.04
N LEU A 76 1.88 21.25 -3.99
CA LEU A 76 1.68 19.82 -4.08
C LEU A 76 0.44 19.40 -3.30
N ILE A 77 -0.22 18.34 -3.75
CA ILE A 77 -1.36 17.70 -3.07
C ILE A 77 -1.12 16.18 -3.01
N PRO A 78 -1.45 15.50 -1.89
CA PRO A 78 -1.30 14.06 -1.82
C PRO A 78 -2.40 13.34 -2.59
N ALA A 79 -2.01 12.43 -3.49
CA ALA A 79 -2.82 11.31 -3.93
C ALA A 79 -2.38 10.07 -3.16
N TYR A 80 -3.30 9.15 -2.86
CA TYR A 80 -2.98 8.03 -1.98
C TYR A 80 -3.68 6.73 -2.39
N GLU A 81 -3.10 5.65 -1.92
CA GLU A 81 -3.67 4.31 -1.91
C GLU A 81 -3.81 3.85 -0.47
N LEU A 82 -4.93 3.21 -0.13
CA LEU A 82 -5.18 2.64 1.18
C LEU A 82 -5.58 1.18 1.05
N LEU A 83 -4.72 0.29 1.53
CA LEU A 83 -5.03 -1.11 1.76
C LEU A 83 -5.48 -1.30 3.21
N LEU A 84 -6.62 -1.94 3.41
CA LEU A 84 -7.04 -2.47 4.71
C LEU A 84 -6.93 -4.00 4.67
N ASN A 85 -6.33 -4.58 5.70
CA ASN A 85 -6.20 -6.03 5.75
C ASN A 85 -7.56 -6.68 6.02
N ASN A 86 -7.86 -7.70 5.25
CA ASN A 86 -9.01 -8.57 5.42
C ASN A 86 -8.62 -10.01 5.09
N ASN A 87 -9.56 -10.95 5.18
CA ASN A 87 -9.28 -12.36 4.91
C ASN A 87 -8.75 -12.61 3.48
N ALA A 88 -9.22 -11.87 2.49
CA ALA A 88 -8.74 -12.00 1.11
C ALA A 88 -7.28 -11.58 1.01
N VAL A 89 -6.93 -10.40 1.53
CA VAL A 89 -5.54 -9.89 1.56
C VAL A 89 -4.64 -10.83 2.33
N ALA A 90 -5.05 -11.27 3.53
CA ALA A 90 -4.28 -12.19 4.35
C ALA A 90 -3.99 -13.52 3.63
N ASN A 91 -4.97 -14.07 2.90
CA ASN A 91 -4.79 -15.26 2.09
C ASN A 91 -3.79 -15.04 0.94
N LEU A 92 -3.91 -13.95 0.21
CA LEU A 92 -2.97 -13.62 -0.88
C LEU A 92 -1.53 -13.48 -0.38
N ILE A 93 -1.33 -12.88 0.80
CA ILE A 93 0.00 -12.79 1.42
C ILE A 93 0.55 -14.20 1.72
N ARG A 94 -0.23 -15.06 2.34
CA ARG A 94 0.19 -16.45 2.67
C ARG A 94 0.48 -17.28 1.45
N GLU A 95 -0.32 -17.14 0.40
CA GLU A 95 -0.22 -17.91 -0.84
C GLU A 95 0.84 -17.38 -1.83
N LYS A 96 1.60 -16.35 -1.46
CA LYS A 96 2.62 -15.71 -2.34
C LYS A 96 2.02 -15.06 -3.60
N ARG A 97 0.79 -14.57 -3.48
CA ARG A 97 0.00 -13.95 -4.55
C ARG A 97 -0.20 -12.46 -4.32
N THR A 98 0.83 -11.77 -3.84
CA THR A 98 0.78 -10.34 -3.52
C THR A 98 0.46 -9.46 -4.73
N HIS A 99 0.81 -9.93 -5.94
CA HIS A 99 0.47 -9.25 -7.20
C HIS A 99 -1.04 -9.13 -7.47
N GLU A 100 -1.89 -9.88 -6.77
CA GLU A 100 -3.35 -9.81 -6.89
C GLU A 100 -3.99 -8.84 -5.87
N ILE A 101 -3.20 -8.28 -4.96
CA ILE A 101 -3.69 -7.34 -3.95
C ILE A 101 -4.26 -6.06 -4.58
N ASP A 102 -3.69 -5.60 -5.68
CA ASP A 102 -4.18 -4.40 -6.38
C ASP A 102 -5.65 -4.56 -6.78
N VAL A 103 -6.06 -5.75 -7.25
CA VAL A 103 -7.46 -6.05 -7.58
C VAL A 103 -8.36 -6.00 -6.34
N VAL A 104 -7.86 -6.47 -5.20
CA VAL A 104 -8.62 -6.40 -3.94
C VAL A 104 -8.82 -4.96 -3.49
N ILE A 105 -7.82 -4.10 -3.67
CA ILE A 105 -7.94 -2.67 -3.36
C ILE A 105 -8.96 -2.00 -4.29
N GLU A 106 -8.88 -2.24 -5.60
CA GLU A 106 -9.82 -1.70 -6.59
C GLU A 106 -11.27 -2.07 -6.31
N THR A 107 -11.51 -3.28 -5.81
CA THR A 107 -12.86 -3.79 -5.49
C THR A 107 -13.28 -3.56 -4.04
N GLY A 108 -12.37 -3.10 -3.19
CA GLY A 108 -12.56 -2.94 -1.75
C GLY A 108 -13.07 -1.56 -1.30
N MET A 109 -13.55 -0.72 -2.19
CA MET A 109 -13.99 0.65 -1.87
C MET A 109 -15.11 0.68 -0.81
N GLU A 110 -16.06 -0.23 -0.87
CA GLU A 110 -17.13 -0.34 0.14
C GLU A 110 -16.60 -0.71 1.53
N GLN A 111 -15.41 -1.30 1.61
CA GLN A 111 -14.72 -1.63 2.86
C GLN A 111 -13.79 -0.51 3.34
N GLY A 112 -13.74 0.61 2.62
CA GLY A 112 -12.90 1.76 2.94
C GLY A 112 -11.52 1.74 2.29
N MET A 113 -11.23 0.79 1.39
CA MET A 113 -10.00 0.80 0.61
C MET A 113 -10.06 1.87 -0.48
N VAL A 114 -8.90 2.40 -0.85
CA VAL A 114 -8.78 3.41 -1.91
C VAL A 114 -7.63 3.02 -2.82
N ASP A 115 -7.89 2.85 -4.11
CA ASP A 115 -6.81 2.71 -5.08
C ASP A 115 -6.30 4.07 -5.57
N LEU A 116 -5.06 4.12 -6.03
CA LEU A 116 -4.41 5.35 -6.45
C LEU A 116 -5.12 6.04 -7.61
N ASN A 117 -5.65 5.29 -8.58
CA ASN A 117 -6.32 5.86 -9.75
C ASN A 117 -7.62 6.57 -9.35
N HIS A 118 -8.40 6.01 -8.43
CA HIS A 118 -9.58 6.69 -7.90
C HIS A 118 -9.20 7.96 -7.15
N SER A 119 -8.15 7.93 -6.32
CA SER A 119 -7.64 9.12 -5.64
C SER A 119 -7.21 10.22 -6.63
N LEU A 120 -6.47 9.86 -7.68
CA LEU A 120 -6.07 10.79 -8.74
C LEU A 120 -7.27 11.36 -9.49
N LEU A 121 -8.25 10.52 -9.85
CA LEU A 121 -9.45 10.95 -10.55
C LEU A 121 -10.30 11.92 -9.72
N GLU A 122 -10.42 11.69 -8.41
CA GLU A 122 -11.08 12.60 -7.50
C GLU A 122 -10.42 13.98 -7.48
N LEU A 123 -9.09 14.04 -7.47
CA LEU A 123 -8.35 15.29 -7.55
C LEU A 123 -8.52 16.00 -8.89
N VAL A 124 -8.62 15.27 -10.01
CA VAL A 124 -8.95 15.84 -11.34
C VAL A 124 -10.36 16.44 -11.33
N ARG A 125 -11.36 15.70 -10.82
CA ARG A 125 -12.76 16.15 -10.72
C ARG A 125 -12.92 17.37 -9.83
N ALA A 126 -12.11 17.46 -8.77
CA ALA A 126 -12.07 18.61 -7.89
C ALA A 126 -11.34 19.82 -8.49
N GLY A 127 -10.72 19.69 -9.68
CA GLY A 127 -9.93 20.75 -10.30
C GLY A 127 -8.59 21.03 -9.64
N GLU A 128 -8.11 20.13 -8.81
CA GLU A 128 -6.86 20.27 -8.06
C GLU A 128 -5.63 19.94 -8.91
N ILE A 129 -5.70 18.89 -9.73
CA ILE A 129 -4.63 18.46 -10.63
C ILE A 129 -5.12 18.34 -12.07
N SER A 130 -4.20 18.43 -13.02
CA SER A 130 -4.52 18.18 -14.43
C SER A 130 -4.65 16.69 -14.74
N ILE A 131 -5.36 16.36 -15.81
CA ILE A 131 -5.47 14.98 -16.28
C ILE A 131 -4.10 14.39 -16.68
N GLU A 132 -3.22 15.22 -17.25
CA GLU A 132 -1.86 14.85 -17.63
C GLU A 132 -1.05 14.44 -16.41
N ASN A 133 -1.17 15.20 -15.30
CA ASN A 133 -0.54 14.85 -14.03
C ASN A 133 -1.10 13.54 -13.48
N ALA A 134 -2.42 13.31 -13.56
CA ALA A 134 -3.01 12.05 -13.14
C ALA A 134 -2.42 10.86 -13.91
N TYR A 135 -2.28 10.94 -15.22
CA TYR A 135 -1.64 9.91 -16.03
C TYR A 135 -0.17 9.69 -15.68
N GLN A 136 0.57 10.77 -15.44
CA GLN A 136 2.00 10.71 -15.11
C GLN A 136 2.24 10.01 -13.75
N PHE A 137 1.37 10.23 -12.79
CA PHE A 137 1.51 9.68 -11.43
C PHE A 137 0.79 8.35 -11.22
N SER A 138 -0.04 7.92 -12.17
CA SER A 138 -0.69 6.61 -12.14
C SER A 138 0.32 5.47 -12.28
N LEU A 139 0.15 4.41 -11.50
CA LEU A 139 0.88 3.15 -11.67
C LEU A 139 0.23 2.23 -12.71
N ASN A 140 -1.03 2.47 -13.05
CA ASN A 140 -1.81 1.74 -14.06
C ASN A 140 -2.59 2.74 -14.94
N PRO A 141 -1.93 3.40 -15.91
CA PRO A 141 -2.59 4.40 -16.78
C PRO A 141 -3.77 3.85 -17.58
N LYS A 142 -3.70 2.57 -18.01
CA LYS A 142 -4.82 1.90 -18.71
C LYS A 142 -6.03 1.70 -17.77
N GLY A 143 -5.79 1.44 -16.51
CA GLY A 143 -6.84 1.39 -15.49
C GLY A 143 -7.47 2.76 -15.26
N LEU A 144 -6.65 3.81 -15.19
CA LEU A 144 -7.14 5.19 -15.08
C LEU A 144 -8.02 5.59 -16.27
N GLU A 145 -7.63 5.26 -17.50
CA GLU A 145 -8.39 5.54 -18.72
C GLU A 145 -9.80 4.94 -18.70
N ARG A 146 -9.99 3.79 -18.06
CA ARG A 146 -11.31 3.15 -17.93
C ARG A 146 -12.23 3.82 -16.90
N LEU A 147 -11.68 4.65 -16.03
CA LEU A 147 -12.43 5.35 -14.99
C LEU A 147 -12.88 6.75 -15.40
N ILE A 148 -12.26 7.31 -16.46
CA ILE A 148 -12.59 8.61 -17.05
C ILE A 148 -13.80 8.49 -17.95
#